data_07087d4f62912ab2f48ca354ab402ac1
#
_entry.id   07087d4f62912ab2f48ca354ab402ac1
#
_cell.length_a   1.000
_cell.length_b   1.000
_cell.length_c   1.000
_cell.angle_alpha   90.00
_cell.angle_beta   90.00
_cell.angle_gamma   90.00
#
_symmetry.space_group_name_H-M   'P 1'
#
loop_
_entity.id
_entity.type
_entity.pdbx_description
1 polymer ?
#
loop_
_entity_poly.entity_id
_entity_poly.type
_entity_poly.pdbx_seq_one_letter_code
_entity_poly.pdbx_strand_id
1 'polypeptide(L)'
;MSQNDQVKQEVYNYCKTMLGDGMIDVELDPIHYETALNRALAVFRQRSDNAVEESYAFLTLKQDQNEYILPKEIQQVRQIFRRSIGSRSGGGQGGTVFEPFNLAYTNTYLLSSTNMGGLLTYELFAQYQELVGKMFGSFINFAWNPQSRKLIIQQRPRTDESVMLWIYNTRPDSAIIEDTYAGQWIKDYTLANCKIMLGQAREKFAQIAGPQGGSSLNGAAMKTEGQAEIDKLTEDLMKNVPGGIGYTFITG
;
A
#
# COMPACT_ATOMS: atom_id res chain seq x y z
N MET A 1 2.93 -24.45 6.81
CA MET A 1 2.32 -23.13 7.01
C MET A 1 3.09 -22.13 6.20
N SER A 2 2.40 -21.28 5.44
CA SER A 2 3.08 -20.20 4.75
C SER A 2 3.51 -19.12 5.77
N GLN A 3 4.53 -18.31 5.44
CA GLN A 3 4.96 -17.20 6.30
C GLN A 3 3.77 -16.28 6.63
N ASN A 4 2.89 -16.06 5.67
CA ASN A 4 1.68 -15.27 5.84
C ASN A 4 0.73 -15.86 6.91
N ASP A 5 0.61 -17.19 6.98
CA ASP A 5 -0.22 -17.86 8.00
C ASP A 5 0.38 -17.72 9.40
N GLN A 6 1.70 -17.76 9.52
CA GLN A 6 2.40 -17.59 10.81
C GLN A 6 2.17 -16.19 11.38
N VAL A 7 2.33 -15.16 10.56
CA VAL A 7 2.12 -13.76 10.97
C VAL A 7 0.67 -13.50 11.38
N LYS A 8 -0.30 -14.06 10.66
CA LYS A 8 -1.73 -13.99 11.04
C LYS A 8 -2.00 -14.69 12.36
N GLN A 9 -1.36 -15.85 12.57
CA GLN A 9 -1.51 -16.61 13.81
C GLN A 9 -0.96 -15.85 15.03
N GLU A 10 0.10 -15.08 14.88
CA GLU A 10 0.61 -14.22 15.95
C GLU A 10 -0.42 -13.17 16.38
N VAL A 11 -1.12 -12.54 15.41
CA VAL A 11 -2.19 -11.59 15.73
C VAL A 11 -3.34 -12.28 16.46
N TYR A 12 -3.73 -13.49 16.05
CA TYR A 12 -4.78 -14.24 16.73
C TYR A 12 -4.39 -14.60 18.17
N ASN A 13 -3.15 -15.04 18.38
CA ASN A 13 -2.63 -15.36 19.69
C ASN A 13 -2.58 -14.11 20.58
N TYR A 14 -2.15 -12.97 20.03
CA TYR A 14 -2.21 -11.69 20.73
C TYR A 14 -3.62 -11.35 21.19
N CYS A 15 -4.60 -11.40 20.29
CA CYS A 15 -6.00 -11.12 20.61
C CYS A 15 -6.56 -12.08 21.65
N LYS A 16 -6.27 -13.38 21.55
CA LYS A 16 -6.68 -14.40 22.54
C LYS A 16 -6.14 -14.07 23.91
N THR A 17 -4.83 -13.82 24.00
CA THR A 17 -4.18 -13.51 25.28
C THR A 17 -4.75 -12.24 25.91
N MET A 18 -5.00 -11.20 25.12
CA MET A 18 -5.59 -9.94 25.61
C MET A 18 -7.05 -10.09 26.05
N LEU A 19 -7.79 -11.03 25.48
CA LEU A 19 -9.16 -11.36 25.91
C LEU A 19 -9.21 -12.25 27.14
N GLY A 20 -8.05 -12.75 27.60
CA GLY A 20 -7.94 -13.55 28.82
C GLY A 20 -7.89 -15.06 28.59
N ASP A 21 -7.57 -15.50 27.37
CA ASP A 21 -7.36 -16.93 27.09
C ASP A 21 -6.29 -17.51 28.01
N GLY A 22 -6.54 -18.70 28.55
CA GLY A 22 -5.71 -19.30 29.58
C GLY A 22 -6.09 -18.92 31.03
N MET A 23 -6.86 -17.85 31.24
CA MET A 23 -7.46 -17.48 32.53
C MET A 23 -8.97 -17.74 32.54
N ILE A 24 -9.63 -17.45 31.44
CA ILE A 24 -11.08 -17.66 31.23
C ILE A 24 -11.26 -18.31 29.85
N ASP A 25 -12.27 -19.10 29.68
CA ASP A 25 -12.65 -19.64 28.38
C ASP A 25 -13.20 -18.50 27.50
N VAL A 26 -12.55 -18.26 26.35
CA VAL A 26 -12.95 -17.22 25.40
C VAL A 26 -13.80 -17.86 24.31
N GLU A 27 -15.06 -17.46 24.25
CA GLU A 27 -16.10 -18.02 23.39
C GLU A 27 -15.98 -17.64 21.88
N LEU A 28 -14.77 -17.32 21.41
CA LEU A 28 -14.51 -16.94 20.02
C LEU A 28 -13.81 -18.06 19.27
N ASP A 29 -14.43 -18.50 18.18
CA ASP A 29 -13.82 -19.45 17.25
C ASP A 29 -12.76 -18.78 16.36
N PRO A 30 -11.81 -19.53 15.78
CA PRO A 30 -10.78 -19.02 14.90
C PRO A 30 -11.29 -18.13 13.75
N ILE A 31 -12.48 -18.45 13.23
CA ILE A 31 -13.12 -17.67 12.15
C ILE A 31 -13.47 -16.23 12.57
N HIS A 32 -13.76 -16.01 13.85
CA HIS A 32 -14.05 -14.67 14.36
C HIS A 32 -12.80 -13.79 14.36
N TYR A 33 -11.65 -14.34 14.75
CA TYR A 33 -10.36 -13.64 14.69
C TYR A 33 -9.95 -13.33 13.25
N GLU A 34 -10.14 -14.28 12.34
CA GLU A 34 -9.88 -14.07 10.91
C GLU A 34 -10.77 -12.95 10.33
N THR A 35 -12.05 -12.97 10.65
CA THR A 35 -12.99 -11.94 10.22
C THR A 35 -12.62 -10.55 10.77
N ALA A 36 -12.23 -10.48 12.05
CA ALA A 36 -11.78 -9.25 12.68
C ALA A 36 -10.51 -8.70 12.03
N LEU A 37 -9.51 -9.56 11.76
CA LEU A 37 -8.27 -9.19 11.09
C LEU A 37 -8.51 -8.71 9.66
N ASN A 38 -9.32 -9.42 8.89
CA ASN A 38 -9.65 -9.03 7.53
C ASN A 38 -10.35 -7.66 7.49
N ARG A 39 -11.20 -7.37 8.47
CA ARG A 39 -11.82 -6.05 8.63
C ARG A 39 -10.78 -4.97 8.97
N ALA A 40 -9.85 -5.25 9.88
CA ALA A 40 -8.77 -4.33 10.22
C ALA A 40 -7.89 -3.98 9.01
N LEU A 41 -7.47 -5.00 8.25
CA LEU A 41 -6.70 -4.83 7.02
C LEU A 41 -7.47 -4.04 5.95
N ALA A 42 -8.76 -4.30 5.79
CA ALA A 42 -9.61 -3.57 4.84
C ALA A 42 -9.70 -2.08 5.19
N VAL A 43 -9.94 -1.74 6.47
CA VAL A 43 -10.00 -0.34 6.94
C VAL A 43 -8.65 0.34 6.81
N PHE A 44 -7.56 -0.35 7.16
CA PHE A 44 -6.21 0.17 6.99
C PHE A 44 -5.91 0.51 5.53
N ARG A 45 -6.23 -0.40 4.61
CA ARG A 45 -6.04 -0.18 3.16
C ARG A 45 -6.88 0.94 2.58
N GLN A 46 -8.03 1.22 3.15
CA GLN A 46 -8.90 2.31 2.69
C GLN A 46 -8.46 3.68 3.18
N ARG A 47 -7.74 3.76 4.29
CA ARG A 47 -7.49 5.02 4.99
C ARG A 47 -6.03 5.39 5.16
N SER A 48 -5.12 4.45 4.94
CA SER A 48 -3.68 4.67 5.12
C SER A 48 -2.94 4.63 3.79
N ASP A 49 -2.12 5.65 3.53
CA ASP A 49 -1.22 5.70 2.37
C ASP A 49 -0.10 4.63 2.48
N ASN A 50 0.22 4.20 3.72
CA ASN A 50 1.21 3.13 3.94
C ASN A 50 0.76 1.74 3.48
N ALA A 51 -0.50 1.60 3.05
CA ALA A 51 -1.00 0.36 2.45
C ALA A 51 -0.51 0.14 1.01
N VAL A 52 0.10 1.15 0.41
CA VAL A 52 0.57 1.16 -0.97
C VAL A 52 2.06 1.43 -1.00
N GLU A 53 2.77 0.79 -1.90
CA GLU A 53 4.19 1.01 -2.14
C GLU A 53 4.48 1.39 -3.59
N GLU A 54 5.45 2.26 -3.78
CA GLU A 54 5.97 2.56 -5.10
C GLU A 54 6.91 1.44 -5.55
N SER A 55 6.73 0.99 -6.78
CA SER A 55 7.62 0.00 -7.37
C SER A 55 7.75 0.17 -8.88
N TYR A 56 8.75 -0.50 -9.43
CA TYR A 56 9.00 -0.53 -10.86
C TYR A 56 8.80 -1.96 -11.37
N ALA A 57 7.99 -2.11 -12.41
CA ALA A 57 7.77 -3.38 -13.09
C ALA A 57 8.19 -3.30 -14.55
N PHE A 58 8.61 -4.43 -15.10
CA PHE A 58 8.94 -4.53 -16.52
C PHE A 58 7.80 -5.18 -17.28
N LEU A 59 7.46 -4.57 -18.42
CA LEU A 59 6.45 -5.08 -19.34
C LEU A 59 7.05 -5.17 -20.73
N THR A 60 6.83 -6.29 -21.40
CA THR A 60 7.19 -6.41 -22.82
C THR A 60 5.97 -6.07 -23.65
N LEU A 61 6.04 -4.98 -24.39
CA LEU A 61 5.06 -4.60 -25.38
C LEU A 61 5.25 -5.46 -26.61
N LYS A 62 4.19 -6.06 -27.11
CA LYS A 62 4.18 -6.84 -28.34
C LYS A 62 3.76 -5.99 -29.52
N GLN A 63 4.29 -6.29 -30.68
CA GLN A 63 3.90 -5.62 -31.91
C GLN A 63 2.39 -5.69 -32.10
N ASP A 64 1.78 -4.57 -32.48
CA ASP A 64 0.34 -4.40 -32.76
C ASP A 64 -0.62 -4.73 -31.58
N GLN A 65 -0.12 -4.95 -30.37
CA GLN A 65 -0.93 -5.16 -29.19
C GLN A 65 -1.01 -3.87 -28.37
N ASN A 66 -2.23 -3.37 -28.11
CA ASN A 66 -2.45 -2.13 -27.37
C ASN A 66 -3.01 -2.36 -25.97
N GLU A 67 -3.58 -3.54 -25.70
CA GLU A 67 -4.21 -3.85 -24.41
C GLU A 67 -3.43 -4.89 -23.64
N TYR A 68 -3.15 -4.59 -22.38
CA TYR A 68 -2.44 -5.47 -21.44
C TYR A 68 -3.22 -5.60 -20.15
N ILE A 69 -3.34 -6.82 -19.63
CA ILE A 69 -3.95 -7.07 -18.32
C ILE A 69 -2.83 -7.17 -17.31
N LEU A 70 -2.85 -6.30 -16.31
CA LEU A 70 -1.87 -6.28 -15.23
C LEU A 70 -2.35 -7.08 -14.01
N PRO A 71 -1.43 -7.52 -13.12
CA PRO A 71 -1.75 -8.17 -11.85
C PRO A 71 -2.69 -7.33 -10.97
N LYS A 72 -3.44 -8.02 -10.10
CA LYS A 72 -4.44 -7.36 -9.22
C LYS A 72 -3.82 -6.49 -8.12
N GLU A 73 -2.55 -6.71 -7.84
CA GLU A 73 -1.78 -5.97 -6.84
C GLU A 73 -1.52 -4.53 -7.28
N ILE A 74 -1.54 -4.27 -8.59
CA ILE A 74 -1.29 -2.93 -9.16
C ILE A 74 -2.55 -2.10 -9.04
N GLN A 75 -2.49 -1.05 -8.21
CA GLN A 75 -3.57 -0.09 -8.05
C GLN A 75 -3.53 1.01 -9.10
N GLN A 76 -2.33 1.52 -9.39
CA GLN A 76 -2.17 2.63 -10.31
C GLN A 76 -0.87 2.49 -11.10
N VAL A 77 -0.93 2.85 -12.38
CA VAL A 77 0.24 3.07 -13.23
C VAL A 77 0.44 4.56 -13.35
N ARG A 78 1.61 5.06 -12.92
CA ARG A 78 1.93 6.50 -12.98
C ARG A 78 2.53 6.89 -14.30
N GLN A 79 3.52 6.12 -14.74
CA GLN A 79 4.28 6.45 -15.94
C GLN A 79 4.87 5.20 -16.58
N ILE A 80 5.08 5.27 -17.87
CA ILE A 80 5.74 4.23 -18.66
C ILE A 80 7.01 4.83 -19.25
N PHE A 81 8.13 4.16 -18.99
CA PHE A 81 9.43 4.58 -19.47
C PHE A 81 9.95 3.63 -20.54
N ARG A 82 10.40 4.18 -21.64
CA ARG A 82 11.16 3.46 -22.66
C ARG A 82 12.64 3.39 -22.29
N ARG A 83 13.35 2.48 -22.91
CA ARG A 83 14.80 2.50 -22.89
C ARG A 83 15.29 3.76 -23.56
N SER A 84 16.28 4.42 -22.96
CA SER A 84 16.85 5.65 -23.50
C SER A 84 17.46 5.41 -24.88
N ILE A 85 17.03 6.24 -25.84
CA ILE A 85 17.61 6.28 -27.18
C ILE A 85 18.92 7.06 -27.05
N GLY A 86 20.06 6.38 -27.04
CA GLY A 86 21.36 7.03 -26.99
C GLY A 86 22.27 6.65 -25.84
N SER A 87 21.92 5.72 -24.99
CA SER A 87 22.85 5.12 -24.06
C SER A 87 23.93 4.36 -24.84
N ARG A 88 25.15 4.92 -24.87
CA ARG A 88 26.33 4.32 -25.48
C ARG A 88 26.78 3.08 -24.69
N SER A 89 26.10 1.97 -24.87
CA SER A 89 26.67 0.67 -24.59
C SER A 89 26.86 -0.02 -25.93
N GLY A 90 28.11 -0.29 -26.30
CA GLY A 90 28.49 -0.81 -27.58
C GLY A 90 27.87 -2.16 -27.88
N GLY A 91 26.90 -2.16 -28.76
CA GLY A 91 26.24 -3.35 -29.26
C GLY A 91 24.81 -3.03 -29.67
N GLY A 92 24.60 -2.67 -30.87
CA GLY A 92 23.48 -2.69 -31.80
C GLY A 92 22.01 -2.79 -31.36
N GLN A 93 21.66 -2.80 -30.11
CA GLN A 93 20.29 -2.74 -29.61
C GLN A 93 20.18 -1.70 -28.50
N GLY A 94 19.19 -0.83 -28.61
CA GLY A 94 18.96 0.35 -27.80
C GLY A 94 19.31 0.23 -26.32
N GLY A 95 19.70 1.37 -25.75
CA GLY A 95 20.32 1.51 -24.44
C GLY A 95 19.79 0.62 -23.33
N THR A 96 20.69 0.15 -22.47
CA THR A 96 20.40 -0.74 -21.35
C THR A 96 19.72 -0.03 -20.17
N VAL A 97 19.72 1.31 -20.16
CA VAL A 97 19.24 2.12 -19.05
C VAL A 97 17.91 2.77 -19.42
N PHE A 98 16.95 2.66 -18.55
CA PHE A 98 15.66 3.35 -18.67
C PHE A 98 15.81 4.83 -18.33
N GLU A 99 14.98 5.67 -18.94
CA GLU A 99 15.09 7.12 -18.90
C GLU A 99 15.23 7.74 -17.50
N PRO A 100 14.45 7.36 -16.48
CA PRO A 100 14.58 7.97 -15.15
C PRO A 100 15.95 7.72 -14.50
N PHE A 101 16.53 6.55 -14.73
CA PHE A 101 17.87 6.23 -14.21
C PHE A 101 18.98 6.89 -15.00
N ASN A 102 18.80 7.06 -16.30
CA ASN A 102 19.74 7.79 -17.13
C ASN A 102 19.79 9.28 -16.77
N LEU A 103 18.62 9.87 -16.49
CA LEU A 103 18.52 11.25 -16.01
C LEU A 103 19.23 11.42 -14.67
N ALA A 104 19.02 10.52 -13.72
CA ALA A 104 19.69 10.55 -12.42
C ALA A 104 21.23 10.45 -12.57
N TYR A 105 21.71 9.54 -13.43
CA TYR A 105 23.14 9.40 -13.70
C TYR A 105 23.73 10.65 -14.36
N THR A 106 23.08 11.19 -15.37
CA THR A 106 23.51 12.42 -16.06
C THR A 106 23.53 13.61 -15.11
N ASN A 107 22.51 13.71 -14.23
CA ASN A 107 22.44 14.74 -13.23
C ASN A 107 23.60 14.67 -12.23
N THR A 108 23.92 13.46 -11.74
CA THR A 108 25.04 13.25 -10.83
C THR A 108 26.38 13.59 -11.52
N TYR A 109 26.54 13.20 -12.77
CA TYR A 109 27.75 13.50 -13.53
C TYR A 109 27.91 15.01 -13.79
N LEU A 110 26.85 15.69 -14.21
CA LEU A 110 26.84 17.13 -14.39
C LEU A 110 27.11 17.90 -13.11
N LEU A 111 26.54 17.44 -11.99
CA LEU A 111 26.79 18.02 -10.67
C LEU A 111 28.23 17.78 -10.19
N SER A 112 28.83 16.64 -10.51
CA SER A 112 30.21 16.32 -10.11
C SER A 112 31.27 17.00 -10.99
N SER A 113 30.95 17.32 -12.25
CA SER A 113 31.86 18.02 -13.18
C SER A 113 31.83 19.56 -13.05
N THR A 114 31.28 20.07 -11.97
CA THR A 114 30.84 21.44 -11.73
C THR A 114 31.91 22.49 -11.52
N ASN A 115 32.84 22.61 -12.37
CA ASN A 115 33.49 23.93 -12.43
C ASN A 115 32.83 24.91 -13.41
N MET A 116 31.75 24.54 -14.11
CA MET A 116 31.24 25.33 -15.22
C MET A 116 29.74 25.55 -15.31
N GLY A 117 28.94 25.08 -14.37
CA GLY A 117 27.50 25.28 -14.54
C GLY A 117 26.75 25.30 -13.20
N GLY A 118 26.22 26.45 -12.85
CA GLY A 118 25.34 26.55 -11.69
C GLY A 118 24.02 25.80 -11.88
N LEU A 119 23.18 25.78 -10.83
CA LEU A 119 21.84 25.20 -10.80
C LEU A 119 20.98 25.56 -12.03
N LEU A 120 21.17 26.75 -12.59
CA LEU A 120 20.48 27.21 -13.79
C LEU A 120 20.80 26.37 -15.03
N THR A 121 22.07 25.98 -15.23
CA THR A 121 22.47 25.14 -16.37
C THR A 121 21.92 23.75 -16.27
N TYR A 122 21.84 23.22 -15.04
CA TYR A 122 21.20 21.94 -14.74
C TYR A 122 19.72 21.98 -15.10
N GLU A 123 19.00 23.00 -14.64
CA GLU A 123 17.55 23.16 -14.88
C GLU A 123 17.26 23.30 -16.38
N LEU A 124 18.03 24.11 -17.09
CA LEU A 124 17.89 24.25 -18.55
C LEU A 124 18.13 22.93 -19.28
N PHE A 125 19.13 22.15 -18.86
CA PHE A 125 19.42 20.87 -19.47
C PHE A 125 18.32 19.83 -19.20
N ALA A 126 17.79 19.79 -17.97
CA ALA A 126 16.68 18.91 -17.59
C ALA A 126 15.41 19.23 -18.40
N GLN A 127 15.08 20.51 -18.53
CA GLN A 127 13.95 20.97 -19.35
C GLN A 127 14.15 20.66 -20.83
N TYR A 128 15.35 20.81 -21.35
CA TYR A 128 15.67 20.46 -22.73
C TYR A 128 15.53 18.96 -22.99
N GLN A 129 16.02 18.10 -22.07
CA GLN A 129 15.84 16.66 -22.18
C GLN A 129 14.35 16.25 -22.15
N GLU A 130 13.57 16.87 -21.29
CA GLU A 130 12.12 16.63 -21.22
C GLU A 130 11.43 17.04 -22.53
N LEU A 131 11.78 18.19 -23.07
CA LEU A 131 11.25 18.67 -24.35
C LEU A 131 11.61 17.72 -25.50
N VAL A 132 12.86 17.31 -25.61
CA VAL A 132 13.33 16.36 -26.61
C VAL A 132 12.61 15.02 -26.46
N GLY A 133 12.44 14.53 -25.23
CA GLY A 133 11.67 13.32 -24.94
C GLY A 133 10.23 13.41 -25.42
N LYS A 134 9.56 14.53 -25.17
CA LYS A 134 8.19 14.79 -25.66
C LYS A 134 8.12 14.87 -27.19
N MET A 135 9.10 15.53 -27.82
CA MET A 135 9.12 15.69 -29.29
C MET A 135 9.44 14.40 -30.05
N PHE A 136 10.32 13.56 -29.53
CA PHE A 136 10.75 12.32 -30.20
C PHE A 136 10.01 11.06 -29.72
N GLY A 137 8.94 11.23 -28.90
CA GLY A 137 8.04 10.11 -28.53
C GLY A 137 8.63 9.12 -27.53
N SER A 138 9.55 9.57 -26.66
CA SER A 138 10.02 8.75 -25.55
C SER A 138 8.92 8.52 -24.51
N PHE A 139 7.92 9.39 -24.45
CA PHE A 139 6.75 9.22 -23.60
C PHE A 139 5.69 8.38 -24.29
N ILE A 140 5.25 7.36 -23.57
CA ILE A 140 4.15 6.49 -24.00
C ILE A 140 2.86 7.01 -23.34
N ASN A 141 1.92 7.47 -24.15
CA ASN A 141 0.58 7.81 -23.67
C ASN A 141 -0.21 6.53 -23.43
N PHE A 142 -0.81 6.43 -22.26
CA PHE A 142 -1.58 5.27 -21.85
C PHE A 142 -2.84 5.68 -21.09
N ALA A 143 -3.79 4.77 -21.02
CA ALA A 143 -4.94 4.83 -20.12
C ALA A 143 -4.92 3.61 -19.21
N TRP A 144 -5.11 3.81 -17.91
CA TRP A 144 -5.20 2.75 -16.92
C TRP A 144 -6.61 2.68 -16.35
N ASN A 145 -7.19 1.48 -16.38
CA ASN A 145 -8.47 1.21 -15.73
C ASN A 145 -8.26 0.19 -14.59
N PRO A 146 -8.32 0.63 -13.32
CA PRO A 146 -8.08 -0.24 -12.18
C PRO A 146 -9.14 -1.34 -12.01
N GLN A 147 -10.40 -1.09 -12.39
CA GLN A 147 -11.48 -2.07 -12.25
C GLN A 147 -11.32 -3.25 -13.21
N SER A 148 -11.01 -2.99 -14.47
CA SER A 148 -10.76 -4.04 -15.46
C SER A 148 -9.31 -4.52 -15.50
N ARG A 149 -8.42 -3.86 -14.75
CA ARG A 149 -6.96 -4.11 -14.73
C ARG A 149 -6.33 -4.00 -16.11
N LYS A 150 -6.91 -3.18 -16.97
CA LYS A 150 -6.45 -2.98 -18.32
C LYS A 150 -5.57 -1.75 -18.43
N LEU A 151 -4.38 -1.96 -18.97
CA LEU A 151 -3.50 -0.91 -19.45
C LEU A 151 -3.67 -0.82 -20.96
N ILE A 152 -4.11 0.34 -21.44
CA ILE A 152 -4.32 0.61 -22.86
C ILE A 152 -3.27 1.60 -23.32
N ILE A 153 -2.43 1.18 -24.26
CA ILE A 153 -1.41 2.02 -24.86
C ILE A 153 -1.96 2.69 -26.10
N GLN A 154 -1.90 4.03 -26.13
CA GLN A 154 -2.50 4.79 -27.24
C GLN A 154 -1.66 4.74 -28.54
N GLN A 155 -0.37 4.43 -28.40
CA GLN A 155 0.53 4.27 -29.54
C GLN A 155 0.66 2.78 -29.88
N ARG A 156 0.64 2.44 -31.16
CA ARG A 156 0.91 1.06 -31.61
C ARG A 156 2.41 0.78 -31.57
N PRO A 157 2.85 -0.20 -30.80
CA PRO A 157 4.24 -0.66 -30.85
C PRO A 157 4.55 -1.22 -32.25
N ARG A 158 5.63 -0.75 -32.86
CA ARG A 158 6.06 -1.24 -34.18
C ARG A 158 6.91 -2.51 -34.10
N THR A 159 7.50 -2.74 -32.95
CA THR A 159 8.36 -3.88 -32.62
C THR A 159 8.15 -4.27 -31.17
N ASP A 160 8.53 -5.50 -30.83
CA ASP A 160 8.56 -5.92 -29.43
C ASP A 160 9.53 -5.06 -28.65
N GLU A 161 9.04 -4.41 -27.62
CA GLU A 161 9.80 -3.44 -26.82
C GLU A 161 9.60 -3.70 -25.33
N SER A 162 10.69 -3.77 -24.57
CA SER A 162 10.61 -3.82 -23.11
C SER A 162 10.54 -2.42 -22.52
N VAL A 163 9.51 -2.16 -21.75
CA VAL A 163 9.27 -0.88 -21.06
C VAL A 163 9.26 -1.09 -19.56
N MET A 164 9.55 -0.03 -18.83
CA MET A 164 9.46 0.00 -17.38
C MET A 164 8.23 0.80 -16.96
N LEU A 165 7.42 0.22 -16.10
CA LEU A 165 6.23 0.84 -15.53
C LEU A 165 6.58 1.37 -14.14
N TRP A 166 6.29 2.62 -13.85
CA TRP A 166 6.23 3.14 -12.49
C TRP A 166 4.83 2.94 -11.95
N ILE A 167 4.72 2.12 -10.91
CA ILE A 167 3.44 1.63 -10.43
C ILE A 167 3.31 1.80 -8.92
N TYR A 168 2.07 1.87 -8.47
CA TYR A 168 1.70 1.72 -7.07
C TYR A 168 1.11 0.32 -6.86
N ASN A 169 1.76 -0.45 -5.99
CA ASN A 169 1.32 -1.78 -5.61
C ASN A 169 0.68 -1.78 -4.22
N THR A 170 -0.34 -2.62 -4.05
CA THR A 170 -0.86 -2.93 -2.72
C THR A 170 0.17 -3.78 -1.97
N ARG A 171 0.57 -3.34 -0.78
CA ARG A 171 1.44 -4.13 0.10
C ARG A 171 0.75 -5.43 0.52
N PRO A 172 1.46 -6.58 0.56
CA PRO A 172 0.91 -7.84 1.04
C PRO A 172 0.55 -7.76 2.53
N ASP A 173 -0.43 -8.58 2.96
CA ASP A 173 -0.92 -8.61 4.35
C ASP A 173 0.20 -8.81 5.37
N SER A 174 1.13 -9.74 5.08
CA SER A 174 2.28 -10.02 5.94
C SER A 174 3.15 -8.78 6.16
N ALA A 175 3.49 -8.05 5.09
CA ALA A 175 4.32 -6.86 5.18
C ALA A 175 3.64 -5.72 5.97
N ILE A 176 2.31 -5.62 5.92
CA ILE A 176 1.57 -4.63 6.70
C ILE A 176 1.54 -5.02 8.19
N ILE A 177 1.35 -6.30 8.51
CA ILE A 177 1.28 -6.79 9.90
C ILE A 177 2.66 -6.76 10.57
N GLU A 178 3.74 -7.02 9.85
CA GLU A 178 5.13 -6.96 10.34
C GLU A 178 5.67 -5.53 10.47
N ASP A 179 5.00 -4.55 9.88
CA ASP A 179 5.40 -3.15 9.96
C ASP A 179 5.30 -2.64 11.39
N THR A 180 6.33 -1.92 11.86
CA THR A 180 6.45 -1.42 13.23
C THR A 180 5.28 -0.52 13.62
N TYR A 181 4.78 0.31 12.72
CA TYR A 181 3.69 1.26 13.00
C TYR A 181 2.32 0.68 12.67
N ALA A 182 2.18 0.05 11.52
CA ALA A 182 0.92 -0.54 11.08
C ALA A 182 0.53 -1.77 11.90
N GLY A 183 1.52 -2.61 12.24
CA GLY A 183 1.26 -3.89 12.92
C GLY A 183 0.58 -3.74 14.27
N GLN A 184 1.01 -2.75 15.08
CA GLN A 184 0.38 -2.51 16.38
C GLN A 184 -1.06 -2.02 16.21
N TRP A 185 -1.29 -1.07 15.30
CA TRP A 185 -2.62 -0.58 15.00
C TRP A 185 -3.57 -1.72 14.56
N ILE A 186 -3.09 -2.63 13.70
CA ILE A 186 -3.88 -3.78 13.23
C ILE A 186 -4.22 -4.74 14.38
N LYS A 187 -3.26 -5.01 15.27
CA LYS A 187 -3.49 -5.85 16.45
C LYS A 187 -4.58 -5.24 17.35
N ASP A 188 -4.47 -3.95 17.66
CA ASP A 188 -5.40 -3.25 18.54
C ASP A 188 -6.80 -3.12 17.89
N TYR A 189 -6.86 -2.81 16.59
CA TYR A 189 -8.12 -2.75 15.86
C TYR A 189 -8.81 -4.12 15.76
N THR A 190 -8.02 -5.19 15.55
CA THR A 190 -8.53 -6.57 15.56
C THR A 190 -9.08 -6.95 16.93
N LEU A 191 -8.35 -6.61 18.00
CA LEU A 191 -8.78 -6.84 19.38
C LEU A 191 -10.10 -6.11 19.69
N ALA A 192 -10.22 -4.85 19.30
CA ALA A 192 -11.43 -4.05 19.50
C ALA A 192 -12.65 -4.67 18.78
N ASN A 193 -12.46 -5.17 17.53
CA ASN A 193 -13.52 -5.91 16.84
C ASN A 193 -13.90 -7.23 17.56
N CYS A 194 -12.92 -7.96 18.08
CA CYS A 194 -13.18 -9.17 18.88
C CYS A 194 -13.98 -8.84 20.15
N LYS A 195 -13.65 -7.74 20.86
CA LYS A 195 -14.43 -7.26 22.01
C LYS A 195 -15.88 -6.95 21.62
N ILE A 196 -16.10 -6.29 20.48
CA ILE A 196 -17.45 -5.99 20.01
C ILE A 196 -18.24 -7.27 19.70
N MET A 197 -17.63 -8.23 18.98
CA MET A 197 -18.28 -9.49 18.65
C MET A 197 -18.66 -10.30 19.92
N LEU A 198 -17.72 -10.39 20.86
CA LEU A 198 -17.94 -11.06 22.13
C LEU A 198 -19.01 -10.33 22.97
N GLY A 199 -18.95 -8.99 23.01
CA GLY A 199 -19.94 -8.15 23.67
C GLY A 199 -21.34 -8.33 23.11
N GLN A 200 -21.48 -8.38 21.77
CA GLN A 200 -22.75 -8.62 21.09
C GLN A 200 -23.31 -10.02 21.37
N ALA A 201 -22.46 -11.03 21.46
CA ALA A 201 -22.88 -12.37 21.81
C ALA A 201 -23.41 -12.44 23.28
N ARG A 202 -22.65 -11.85 24.20
CA ARG A 202 -23.02 -11.82 25.63
C ARG A 202 -24.22 -10.93 25.93
N GLU A 203 -24.45 -9.87 25.16
CA GLU A 203 -25.61 -8.98 25.30
C GLU A 203 -26.92 -9.72 25.02
N LYS A 204 -26.92 -10.73 24.13
CA LYS A 204 -28.10 -11.59 23.85
C LYS A 204 -28.48 -12.48 25.04
N PHE A 205 -27.55 -12.77 25.92
CA PHE A 205 -27.72 -13.56 27.13
C PHE A 205 -27.58 -12.71 28.39
N ALA A 206 -28.07 -11.48 28.35
CA ALA A 206 -27.87 -10.46 29.40
C ALA A 206 -28.32 -10.90 30.80
N GLN A 207 -29.23 -11.86 30.89
CA GLN A 207 -29.68 -12.48 32.17
C GLN A 207 -29.67 -13.98 32.03
N ILE A 208 -28.74 -14.63 32.68
CA ILE A 208 -28.80 -16.07 32.89
C ILE A 208 -29.58 -16.31 34.21
N ALA A 209 -30.74 -16.91 34.09
CA ALA A 209 -31.56 -17.25 35.26
C ALA A 209 -30.79 -18.22 36.17
N GLY A 210 -30.38 -17.77 37.33
CA GLY A 210 -29.76 -18.61 38.38
C GLY A 210 -30.60 -18.62 39.64
N PRO A 211 -30.43 -19.62 40.53
CA PRO A 211 -31.26 -19.78 41.73
C PRO A 211 -31.10 -18.67 42.78
N GLN A 212 -30.14 -17.73 42.59
CA GLN A 212 -29.89 -16.60 43.51
C GLN A 212 -29.98 -15.22 42.81
N GLY A 213 -30.81 -15.07 41.78
CA GLY A 213 -30.90 -13.80 41.03
C GLY A 213 -29.78 -13.72 39.98
N GLY A 214 -30.13 -13.80 38.70
CA GLY A 214 -29.23 -14.03 37.59
C GLY A 214 -27.96 -13.18 37.56
N SER A 215 -26.89 -13.78 37.09
CA SER A 215 -25.61 -13.08 36.78
C SER A 215 -25.80 -12.28 35.51
N SER A 216 -25.57 -10.97 35.56
CA SER A 216 -25.54 -10.11 34.37
C SER A 216 -24.19 -10.22 33.66
N LEU A 217 -24.20 -10.65 32.41
CA LEU A 217 -23.01 -10.60 31.55
C LEU A 217 -22.78 -9.18 31.11
N ASN A 218 -21.53 -8.67 31.27
CA ASN A 218 -21.17 -7.30 30.95
C ASN A 218 -20.97 -7.07 29.44
N GLY A 219 -21.85 -7.61 28.59
CA GLY A 219 -21.74 -7.54 27.14
C GLY A 219 -21.85 -6.12 26.57
N ALA A 220 -22.79 -5.33 27.11
CA ALA A 220 -23.02 -3.94 26.68
C ALA A 220 -21.79 -3.02 26.93
N ALA A 221 -21.13 -3.20 28.08
CA ALA A 221 -19.93 -2.41 28.39
C ALA A 221 -18.75 -2.80 27.48
N MET A 222 -18.52 -4.08 27.23
CA MET A 222 -17.48 -4.54 26.28
C MET A 222 -17.70 -4.00 24.87
N LYS A 223 -18.95 -3.99 24.40
CA LYS A 223 -19.31 -3.43 23.10
C LYS A 223 -19.02 -1.93 23.03
N THR A 224 -19.39 -1.18 24.07
CA THR A 224 -19.15 0.28 24.15
C THR A 224 -17.67 0.60 24.20
N GLU A 225 -16.89 -0.16 24.99
CA GLU A 225 -15.44 -0.03 25.08
C GLU A 225 -14.79 -0.32 23.72
N GLY A 226 -15.12 -1.45 23.07
CA GLY A 226 -14.58 -1.80 21.76
C GLY A 226 -14.93 -0.77 20.69
N GLN A 227 -16.13 -0.17 20.72
CA GLN A 227 -16.49 0.88 19.78
C GLN A 227 -15.68 2.16 20.03
N ALA A 228 -15.47 2.57 21.27
CA ALA A 228 -14.66 3.72 21.63
C ALA A 228 -13.19 3.53 21.21
N GLU A 229 -12.66 2.30 21.38
CA GLU A 229 -11.31 1.95 20.89
C GLU A 229 -11.20 2.07 19.37
N ILE A 230 -12.19 1.56 18.62
CA ILE A 230 -12.23 1.67 17.15
C ILE A 230 -12.25 3.12 16.71
N ASP A 231 -13.09 3.94 17.34
CA ASP A 231 -13.22 5.36 16.98
C ASP A 231 -11.90 6.10 17.23
N LYS A 232 -11.24 5.85 18.36
CA LYS A 232 -9.92 6.40 18.69
C LYS A 232 -8.85 5.95 17.68
N LEU A 233 -8.75 4.65 17.41
CA LEU A 233 -7.76 4.11 16.46
C LEU A 233 -7.97 4.65 15.05
N THR A 234 -9.24 4.84 14.66
CA THR A 234 -9.57 5.42 13.36
C THR A 234 -9.17 6.90 13.28
N GLU A 235 -9.39 7.66 14.35
CA GLU A 235 -8.95 9.05 14.44
C GLU A 235 -7.42 9.17 14.43
N ASP A 236 -6.73 8.34 15.19
CA ASP A 236 -5.26 8.30 15.22
C ASP A 236 -4.67 7.94 13.86
N LEU A 237 -5.29 7.01 13.12
CA LEU A 237 -4.87 6.67 11.77
C LEU A 237 -4.98 7.87 10.83
N MET A 238 -6.08 8.64 10.91
CA MET A 238 -6.27 9.83 10.09
C MET A 238 -5.28 10.96 10.42
N LYS A 239 -4.86 11.09 11.68
CA LYS A 239 -3.88 12.10 12.10
C LYS A 239 -2.47 11.78 11.61
N ASN A 240 -2.15 10.50 11.48
CA ASN A 240 -0.82 10.03 11.12
C ASN A 240 -0.62 9.83 9.61
N VAL A 241 -1.65 10.10 8.79
CA VAL A 241 -1.50 10.05 7.32
C VAL A 241 -0.67 11.27 6.87
N PRO A 242 0.44 11.06 6.13
CA PRO A 242 1.19 12.15 5.50
C PRO A 242 0.27 12.97 4.58
N GLY A 243 -0.01 14.21 4.95
CA GLY A 243 -0.98 15.08 4.26
C GLY A 243 -2.31 15.25 4.99
N GLY A 244 -2.58 14.52 6.05
CA GLY A 244 -3.83 14.53 6.82
C GLY A 244 -3.97 15.62 7.84
N ILE A 245 -3.06 16.44 8.15
CA ILE A 245 -3.11 17.79 8.74
C ILE A 245 -1.83 18.44 8.28
N GLY A 246 -1.94 19.44 7.41
CA GLY A 246 -0.77 20.14 6.92
C GLY A 246 0.12 20.52 8.10
N TYR A 247 1.40 20.21 7.99
CA TYR A 247 2.39 20.76 8.91
C TYR A 247 2.15 22.27 8.89
N THR A 248 1.59 22.82 9.95
CA THR A 248 1.56 24.25 10.14
C THR A 248 2.99 24.69 10.29
N PHE A 249 3.59 25.15 9.21
CA PHE A 249 4.85 25.88 9.28
C PHE A 249 4.55 27.12 10.12
N ILE A 250 4.97 27.09 11.36
CA ILE A 250 5.09 28.30 12.16
C ILE A 250 6.26 29.07 11.54
N THR A 251 5.94 29.97 10.60
CA THR A 251 6.87 31.00 10.19
C THR A 251 6.95 31.96 11.36
N GLY A 252 8.01 31.84 12.17
CA GLY A 252 8.41 32.84 13.12
C GLY A 252 8.98 34.07 12.44
#